data_ada7adfea327b80d88c23b3cf9dea291
#
_entry.id   ada7adfea327b80d88c23b3cf9dea291
#
_cell.length_a   1.000
_cell.length_b   1.000
_cell.length_c   1.000
_cell.angle_alpha   90.00
_cell.angle_beta   90.00
_cell.angle_gamma   90.00
#
_symmetry.space_group_name_H-M   'P 1'
#
loop_
_entity.id
_entity.type
_entity.pdbx_description
1 polymer ?
#
loop_
_entity_poly.entity_id
_entity_poly.type
_entity_poly.pdbx_seq_one_letter_code
_entity_poly.pdbx_strand_id
1 'polypeptide(L)'
;MFDSECTFRVQIPALARTFPALLNAVLAISARQMERKQGIQDSFDSLELYQEAIRLLSPLLQMRDPKVVAACVLLCCLEMMSARAQDWRRHLEGCTALFEAFEIHGFSSGILQAVFWCYVRMGVLIYGFHWKCIADGCLDLCGALISDGTQSTLLRPAKWLAPDCHEDDAARLFQEAKSPDMHANYAVYLCAKACELVSDRTQFVELGVQNDCTGDTFQHRWSRLWEDLQQWVEDRPSELLPVHTTATKPFPHILFLHWAAISSNQLYHTACILLLNTMPKTMKLRPGSIASALWHARRICGISLANPHQGCLNNAIQPLWIAGRLFSHVSEHAVIINIIRKIEAETGWGACWRIRDLEQAWGYQVARLEQASPVRG
;
A
#
# COMPACT_ATOMS: atom_id res chain seq x y z
N MET A 1 -7.20 -8.82 -6.57
CA MET A 1 -7.51 -8.02 -5.39
C MET A 1 -8.28 -8.88 -4.40
N PHE A 2 -8.43 -8.45 -3.15
CA PHE A 2 -9.21 -9.16 -2.12
C PHE A 2 -10.70 -8.93 -2.37
N ASP A 3 -11.22 -9.54 -3.42
CA ASP A 3 -12.57 -9.30 -3.96
C ASP A 3 -13.00 -10.54 -4.75
N SER A 4 -13.43 -11.57 -4.02
CA SER A 4 -13.90 -12.85 -4.57
C SER A 4 -15.14 -12.70 -5.45
N GLU A 5 -15.94 -11.63 -5.21
CA GLU A 5 -17.11 -11.31 -6.02
C GLU A 5 -16.76 -10.63 -7.35
N CYS A 6 -15.48 -10.40 -7.60
CA CYS A 6 -14.99 -9.75 -8.82
C CYS A 6 -15.67 -8.40 -9.14
N THR A 7 -15.95 -7.59 -8.11
CA THR A 7 -16.68 -6.32 -8.21
C THR A 7 -16.10 -5.42 -9.30
N PHE A 8 -14.77 -5.22 -9.29
CA PHE A 8 -14.11 -4.39 -10.31
C PHE A 8 -14.07 -4.99 -11.71
N ARG A 9 -14.17 -6.32 -11.80
CA ARG A 9 -14.13 -7.02 -13.10
C ARG A 9 -15.53 -7.16 -13.73
N VAL A 10 -16.56 -7.34 -12.91
CA VAL A 10 -17.91 -7.70 -13.36
C VAL A 10 -18.92 -6.62 -13.02
N GLN A 11 -19.06 -6.25 -11.74
CA GLN A 11 -20.15 -5.38 -11.28
C GLN A 11 -19.96 -3.94 -11.73
N ILE A 12 -18.76 -3.35 -11.54
CA ILE A 12 -18.48 -1.96 -11.93
C ILE A 12 -18.65 -1.75 -13.44
N PRO A 13 -18.10 -2.60 -14.35
CA PRO A 13 -18.35 -2.45 -15.79
C PRO A 13 -19.83 -2.59 -16.17
N ALA A 14 -20.58 -3.45 -15.49
CA ALA A 14 -22.02 -3.58 -15.75
C ALA A 14 -22.79 -2.31 -15.36
N LEU A 15 -22.48 -1.72 -14.22
CA LEU A 15 -23.09 -0.46 -13.75
C LEU A 15 -22.67 0.74 -14.58
N ALA A 16 -21.46 0.77 -15.08
CA ALA A 16 -20.94 1.83 -15.94
C ALA A 16 -21.77 2.02 -17.22
N ARG A 17 -22.38 0.94 -17.74
CA ARG A 17 -23.27 1.02 -18.93
C ARG A 17 -24.44 1.97 -18.76
N THR A 18 -24.91 2.16 -17.54
CA THR A 18 -26.10 2.99 -17.23
C THR A 18 -25.75 4.26 -16.45
N PHE A 19 -24.46 4.50 -16.18
CA PHE A 19 -24.00 5.64 -15.40
C PHE A 19 -22.79 6.32 -16.08
N PRO A 20 -23.02 7.38 -16.88
CA PRO A 20 -21.99 7.98 -17.75
C PRO A 20 -20.71 8.42 -17.03
N ALA A 21 -20.83 8.99 -15.80
CA ALA A 21 -19.66 9.40 -15.03
C ALA A 21 -18.75 8.21 -14.69
N LEU A 22 -19.33 7.07 -14.29
CA LEU A 22 -18.58 5.85 -14.00
C LEU A 22 -18.00 5.23 -15.29
N LEU A 23 -18.75 5.29 -16.41
CA LEU A 23 -18.28 4.80 -17.70
C LEU A 23 -17.01 5.54 -18.12
N ASN A 24 -17.04 6.87 -18.09
CA ASN A 24 -15.86 7.68 -18.43
C ASN A 24 -14.69 7.44 -17.48
N ALA A 25 -14.93 7.24 -16.18
CA ALA A 25 -13.88 6.90 -15.24
C ALA A 25 -13.22 5.53 -15.53
N VAL A 26 -14.03 4.50 -15.88
CA VAL A 26 -13.53 3.17 -16.29
C VAL A 26 -12.73 3.25 -17.60
N LEU A 27 -13.24 3.99 -18.57
CA LEU A 27 -12.55 4.17 -19.86
C LEU A 27 -11.26 4.98 -19.69
N ALA A 28 -11.28 6.05 -18.87
CA ALA A 28 -10.11 6.89 -18.62
C ALA A 28 -8.94 6.09 -17.99
N ILE A 29 -9.21 5.30 -16.94
CA ILE A 29 -8.16 4.48 -16.30
C ILE A 29 -7.65 3.39 -17.26
N SER A 30 -8.52 2.82 -18.08
CA SER A 30 -8.15 1.80 -19.07
C SER A 30 -7.29 2.37 -20.17
N ALA A 31 -7.68 3.52 -20.74
CA ALA A 31 -6.90 4.24 -21.74
C ALA A 31 -5.53 4.63 -21.19
N ARG A 32 -5.46 5.20 -19.99
CA ARG A 32 -4.21 5.56 -19.34
C ARG A 32 -3.27 4.36 -19.15
N GLN A 33 -3.80 3.22 -18.75
CA GLN A 33 -3.00 2.01 -18.58
C GLN A 33 -2.43 1.54 -19.93
N MET A 34 -3.23 1.59 -21.00
CA MET A 34 -2.79 1.23 -22.34
C MET A 34 -1.71 2.18 -22.86
N GLU A 35 -1.91 3.49 -22.74
CA GLU A 35 -0.94 4.52 -23.10
C GLU A 35 0.42 4.29 -22.42
N ARG A 36 0.40 4.08 -21.11
CA ARG A 36 1.62 3.85 -20.34
C ARG A 36 2.33 2.54 -20.72
N LYS A 37 1.60 1.46 -20.95
CA LYS A 37 2.18 0.17 -21.39
C LYS A 37 2.78 0.26 -22.77
N GLN A 38 2.25 1.11 -23.64
CA GLN A 38 2.74 1.33 -25.00
C GLN A 38 3.82 2.40 -25.08
N GLY A 39 4.12 3.08 -23.98
CA GLY A 39 5.10 4.17 -23.93
C GLY A 39 4.64 5.44 -24.65
N ILE A 40 3.33 5.59 -24.88
CA ILE A 40 2.73 6.78 -25.48
C ILE A 40 2.84 7.93 -24.48
N GLN A 41 3.48 9.02 -24.89
CA GLN A 41 3.67 10.22 -24.06
C GLN A 41 2.48 11.19 -24.15
N ASP A 42 1.85 11.27 -25.30
CA ASP A 42 0.69 12.12 -25.54
C ASP A 42 -0.59 11.38 -25.14
N SER A 43 -1.09 11.69 -23.95
CA SER A 43 -2.20 10.99 -23.30
C SER A 43 -3.53 11.75 -23.45
N PHE A 44 -3.87 12.17 -24.66
CA PHE A 44 -5.07 12.96 -24.91
C PHE A 44 -6.35 12.19 -24.63
N ASP A 45 -6.44 10.94 -25.07
CA ASP A 45 -7.67 10.14 -24.93
C ASP A 45 -8.03 9.90 -23.45
N SER A 46 -7.05 9.49 -22.64
CA SER A 46 -7.29 9.29 -21.20
C SER A 46 -7.62 10.58 -20.46
N LEU A 47 -7.02 11.72 -20.88
CA LEU A 47 -7.27 13.02 -20.29
C LEU A 47 -8.67 13.55 -20.64
N GLU A 48 -9.12 13.41 -21.87
CA GLU A 48 -10.46 13.80 -22.32
C GLU A 48 -11.54 13.04 -21.55
N LEU A 49 -11.39 11.71 -21.47
CA LEU A 49 -12.29 10.85 -20.69
C LEU A 49 -12.29 11.20 -19.20
N TYR A 50 -11.13 11.53 -18.64
CA TYR A 50 -10.98 11.96 -17.25
C TYR A 50 -11.72 13.29 -17.00
N GLN A 51 -11.55 14.29 -17.86
CA GLN A 51 -12.21 15.58 -17.72
C GLN A 51 -13.74 15.42 -17.86
N GLU A 52 -14.21 14.60 -18.78
CA GLU A 52 -15.63 14.33 -18.94
C GLU A 52 -16.21 13.59 -17.73
N ALA A 53 -15.46 12.62 -17.15
CA ALA A 53 -15.87 11.96 -15.91
C ALA A 53 -16.04 12.96 -14.78
N ILE A 54 -15.09 13.89 -14.57
CA ILE A 54 -15.19 14.93 -13.53
C ILE A 54 -16.38 15.85 -13.80
N ARG A 55 -16.57 16.30 -15.04
CA ARG A 55 -17.68 17.20 -15.42
C ARG A 55 -19.04 16.57 -15.08
N LEU A 56 -19.21 15.28 -15.38
CA LEU A 56 -20.45 14.53 -15.09
C LEU A 56 -20.60 14.21 -13.61
N LEU A 57 -19.50 14.02 -12.88
CA LEU A 57 -19.48 13.62 -11.49
C LEU A 57 -19.75 14.79 -10.54
N SER A 58 -19.24 16.00 -10.87
CA SER A 58 -19.31 17.19 -10.01
C SER A 58 -20.71 17.49 -9.45
N PRO A 59 -21.80 17.48 -10.23
CA PRO A 59 -23.16 17.74 -9.72
C PRO A 59 -23.71 16.58 -8.87
N LEU A 60 -23.08 15.40 -8.90
CA LEU A 60 -23.56 14.18 -8.26
C LEU A 60 -22.84 13.89 -6.93
N LEU A 61 -21.81 14.64 -6.56
CA LEU A 61 -20.96 14.36 -5.39
C LEU A 61 -21.72 14.33 -4.05
N GLN A 62 -22.87 15.01 -3.96
CA GLN A 62 -23.70 15.00 -2.76
C GLN A 62 -24.69 13.82 -2.70
N MET A 63 -24.78 13.05 -3.78
CA MET A 63 -25.65 11.89 -3.83
C MET A 63 -24.98 10.69 -3.15
N ARG A 64 -25.69 10.03 -2.25
CA ARG A 64 -25.24 8.76 -1.62
C ARG A 64 -25.42 7.59 -2.60
N ASP A 65 -24.84 7.69 -3.80
CA ASP A 65 -24.88 6.63 -4.81
C ASP A 65 -23.54 5.89 -4.84
N PRO A 66 -23.51 4.56 -4.63
CA PRO A 66 -22.28 3.75 -4.72
C PRO A 66 -21.49 3.94 -6.02
N LYS A 67 -22.17 4.27 -7.13
CA LYS A 67 -21.53 4.50 -8.44
C LYS A 67 -20.71 5.80 -8.44
N VAL A 68 -21.14 6.82 -7.71
CA VAL A 68 -20.38 8.06 -7.53
C VAL A 68 -19.08 7.79 -6.79
N VAL A 69 -19.16 7.07 -5.67
CA VAL A 69 -17.99 6.71 -4.87
C VAL A 69 -17.01 5.86 -5.66
N ALA A 70 -17.51 4.86 -6.42
CA ALA A 70 -16.70 4.02 -7.27
C ALA A 70 -15.98 4.83 -8.37
N ALA A 71 -16.65 5.78 -9.01
CA ALA A 71 -16.05 6.66 -10.01
C ALA A 71 -14.94 7.53 -9.39
N CYS A 72 -15.16 8.14 -8.22
CA CYS A 72 -14.13 8.91 -7.51
C CYS A 72 -12.88 8.08 -7.23
N VAL A 73 -13.04 6.86 -6.70
CA VAL A 73 -11.91 5.98 -6.39
C VAL A 73 -11.16 5.53 -7.65
N LEU A 74 -11.85 5.27 -8.76
CA LEU A 74 -11.21 4.94 -10.04
C LEU A 74 -10.40 6.12 -10.59
N LEU A 75 -10.91 7.36 -10.49
CA LEU A 75 -10.17 8.56 -10.89
C LEU A 75 -8.94 8.77 -10.01
N CYS A 76 -9.01 8.52 -8.70
CA CYS A 76 -7.83 8.51 -7.84
C CYS A 76 -6.80 7.45 -8.28
N CYS A 77 -7.23 6.24 -8.64
CA CYS A 77 -6.33 5.22 -9.19
C CYS A 77 -5.61 5.69 -10.45
N LEU A 78 -6.33 6.38 -11.36
CA LEU A 78 -5.76 6.93 -12.58
C LEU A 78 -4.68 7.98 -12.28
N GLU A 79 -4.95 8.88 -11.38
CA GLU A 79 -3.99 9.93 -11.00
C GLU A 79 -2.73 9.36 -10.35
N MET A 80 -2.92 8.40 -9.43
CA MET A 80 -1.81 7.71 -8.80
C MET A 80 -0.93 6.94 -9.81
N MET A 81 -1.52 6.44 -10.90
CA MET A 81 -0.78 5.81 -11.98
C MET A 81 0.09 6.82 -12.74
N SER A 82 -0.33 8.09 -12.83
CA SER A 82 0.14 9.07 -13.80
C SER A 82 0.91 10.23 -13.21
N ALA A 83 0.57 10.67 -12.00
CA ALA A 83 1.02 11.92 -11.42
C ALA A 83 2.03 11.72 -10.27
N ARG A 84 2.65 12.82 -9.85
CA ARG A 84 3.51 12.84 -8.67
C ARG A 84 2.66 12.79 -7.40
N ALA A 85 3.26 12.33 -6.31
CA ALA A 85 2.58 12.18 -5.02
C ALA A 85 1.85 13.45 -4.53
N GLN A 86 2.35 14.63 -4.86
CA GLN A 86 1.75 15.91 -4.46
C GLN A 86 0.43 16.21 -5.19
N ASP A 87 0.27 15.72 -6.41
CA ASP A 87 -0.86 16.06 -7.28
C ASP A 87 -2.10 15.22 -6.93
N TRP A 88 -1.94 13.90 -6.70
CA TRP A 88 -3.06 13.00 -6.40
C TRP A 88 -3.54 13.03 -4.94
N ARG A 89 -2.78 13.64 -4.02
CA ARG A 89 -3.14 13.71 -2.60
C ARG A 89 -4.50 14.38 -2.35
N ARG A 90 -4.76 15.49 -3.03
CA ARG A 90 -6.04 16.24 -2.90
C ARG A 90 -7.25 15.39 -3.27
N HIS A 91 -7.11 14.54 -4.27
CA HIS A 91 -8.20 13.66 -4.71
C HIS A 91 -8.46 12.54 -3.71
N LEU A 92 -7.41 11.99 -3.12
CA LEU A 92 -7.54 11.03 -2.04
C LEU A 92 -8.21 11.65 -0.79
N GLU A 93 -7.85 12.88 -0.44
CA GLU A 93 -8.51 13.64 0.64
C GLU A 93 -10.01 13.84 0.35
N GLY A 94 -10.34 14.15 -0.90
CA GLY A 94 -11.74 14.24 -1.36
C GLY A 94 -12.51 12.92 -1.21
N CYS A 95 -11.89 11.79 -1.56
CA CYS A 95 -12.49 10.48 -1.33
C CYS A 95 -12.66 10.15 0.16
N THR A 96 -11.71 10.52 1.02
CA THR A 96 -11.85 10.38 2.49
C THR A 96 -13.10 11.10 2.98
N ALA A 97 -13.28 12.36 2.54
CA ALA A 97 -14.46 13.14 2.92
C ALA A 97 -15.77 12.48 2.48
N LEU A 98 -15.81 11.85 1.29
CA LEU A 98 -16.97 11.08 0.84
C LEU A 98 -17.23 9.84 1.70
N PHE A 99 -16.18 9.08 2.05
CA PHE A 99 -16.34 7.92 2.92
C PHE A 99 -16.86 8.31 4.30
N GLU A 100 -16.34 9.39 4.89
CA GLU A 100 -16.82 9.89 6.17
C GLU A 100 -18.27 10.42 6.09
N ALA A 101 -18.60 11.21 5.05
CA ALA A 101 -19.93 11.77 4.88
C ALA A 101 -21.02 10.70 4.61
N PHE A 102 -20.63 9.59 3.99
CA PHE A 102 -21.55 8.51 3.63
C PHE A 102 -21.46 7.31 4.58
N GLU A 103 -20.65 7.42 5.63
CA GLU A 103 -20.42 6.37 6.65
C GLU A 103 -19.99 5.03 6.02
N ILE A 104 -19.11 5.10 5.01
CA ILE A 104 -18.59 3.93 4.31
C ILE A 104 -17.36 3.41 5.07
N HIS A 105 -17.37 2.13 5.38
CA HIS A 105 -16.31 1.46 6.14
C HIS A 105 -16.02 0.06 5.58
N GLY A 106 -15.01 -0.64 6.11
CA GLY A 106 -14.55 -1.94 5.60
C GLY A 106 -15.55 -3.09 5.69
N PHE A 107 -16.63 -2.90 6.42
CA PHE A 107 -17.73 -3.86 6.59
C PHE A 107 -19.02 -3.38 5.95
N SER A 108 -19.00 -2.35 5.12
CA SER A 108 -20.11 -1.95 4.27
C SER A 108 -20.48 -3.08 3.31
N SER A 109 -21.72 -3.08 2.79
CA SER A 109 -22.17 -4.14 1.90
C SER A 109 -21.85 -3.88 0.43
N GLY A 110 -21.67 -4.97 -0.34
CA GLY A 110 -21.60 -4.96 -1.79
C GLY A 110 -20.44 -4.12 -2.35
N ILE A 111 -20.73 -3.31 -3.37
CA ILE A 111 -19.72 -2.51 -4.09
C ILE A 111 -18.96 -1.56 -3.16
N LEU A 112 -19.63 -0.98 -2.17
CA LEU A 112 -19.01 -0.03 -1.25
C LEU A 112 -17.88 -0.68 -0.44
N GLN A 113 -18.03 -1.94 -0.04
CA GLN A 113 -16.97 -2.69 0.63
C GLN A 113 -15.75 -2.86 -0.27
N ALA A 114 -15.95 -3.30 -1.51
CA ALA A 114 -14.84 -3.51 -2.45
C ALA A 114 -14.11 -2.20 -2.78
N VAL A 115 -14.87 -1.13 -2.99
CA VAL A 115 -14.34 0.23 -3.27
C VAL A 115 -13.58 0.77 -2.05
N PHE A 116 -14.12 0.59 -0.84
CA PHE A 116 -13.45 0.97 0.40
C PHE A 116 -12.09 0.26 0.53
N TRP A 117 -12.06 -1.06 0.39
CA TRP A 117 -10.81 -1.82 0.51
C TRP A 117 -9.82 -1.53 -0.63
N CYS A 118 -10.30 -1.15 -1.81
CA CYS A 118 -9.43 -0.65 -2.88
C CYS A 118 -8.75 0.65 -2.45
N TYR A 119 -9.53 1.60 -1.96
CA TYR A 119 -9.08 2.92 -1.53
C TYR A 119 -8.08 2.85 -0.37
N VAL A 120 -8.40 2.16 0.73
CA VAL A 120 -7.51 2.12 1.90
C VAL A 120 -6.20 1.39 1.62
N ARG A 121 -6.18 0.39 0.74
CA ARG A 121 -4.94 -0.24 0.30
C ARG A 121 -4.04 0.76 -0.44
N MET A 122 -4.60 1.61 -1.30
CA MET A 122 -3.84 2.70 -1.92
C MET A 122 -3.28 3.64 -0.86
N GLY A 123 -4.10 4.03 0.11
CA GLY A 123 -3.70 4.89 1.23
C GLY A 123 -2.54 4.31 2.02
N VAL A 124 -2.64 3.05 2.48
CA VAL A 124 -1.57 2.38 3.26
C VAL A 124 -0.28 2.28 2.46
N LEU A 125 -0.39 1.90 1.18
CA LEU A 125 0.78 1.69 0.32
C LEU A 125 1.48 2.98 -0.07
N ILE A 126 0.83 4.14 0.08
CA ILE A 126 1.37 5.41 -0.39
C ILE A 126 1.66 6.37 0.76
N TYR A 127 0.73 6.57 1.67
CA TYR A 127 0.88 7.49 2.80
C TYR A 127 1.70 6.93 3.94
N GLY A 128 1.56 5.66 4.25
CA GLY A 128 2.40 5.01 5.27
C GLY A 128 3.89 5.12 4.98
N PHE A 129 4.26 5.57 3.76
CA PHE A 129 5.63 5.56 3.27
C PHE A 129 6.02 6.79 2.44
N HIS A 130 5.39 7.95 2.67
CA HIS A 130 5.78 9.18 1.98
C HIS A 130 7.12 9.70 2.52
N TRP A 131 8.18 9.51 1.74
CA TRP A 131 9.54 9.95 2.05
C TRP A 131 9.83 11.30 1.41
N LYS A 132 10.15 12.29 2.23
CA LYS A 132 10.97 13.42 1.79
C LYS A 132 12.39 13.16 2.26
N CYS A 133 13.30 12.99 1.31
CA CYS A 133 14.71 12.82 1.58
C CYS A 133 15.22 14.04 2.36
N ILE A 134 15.60 13.87 3.62
CA ILE A 134 16.45 14.84 4.31
C ILE A 134 17.87 14.41 3.96
N ALA A 135 18.52 15.24 3.17
CA ALA A 135 19.96 15.16 2.95
C ALA A 135 20.62 15.41 4.31
N ASP A 136 21.09 14.38 4.93
CA ASP A 136 22.22 14.27 5.85
C ASP A 136 22.07 13.02 6.71
N GLY A 137 22.61 11.94 6.20
CA GLY A 137 23.27 10.88 6.98
C GLY A 137 22.50 10.08 8.03
N CYS A 138 21.22 10.33 8.30
CA CYS A 138 20.47 9.56 9.27
C CYS A 138 19.54 8.56 8.59
N LEU A 139 19.85 7.28 8.77
CA LEU A 139 19.16 6.11 8.24
C LEU A 139 17.81 5.83 8.93
N ASP A 140 16.98 6.86 9.18
CA ASP A 140 15.73 6.63 9.89
C ASP A 140 14.55 6.48 8.94
N LEU A 141 14.00 5.26 8.93
CA LEU A 141 12.74 4.89 8.27
C LEU A 141 11.60 5.83 8.69
N CYS A 142 11.77 6.44 9.85
CA CYS A 142 10.79 7.23 10.57
C CYS A 142 10.76 8.71 10.19
N GLY A 143 11.90 9.34 9.89
CA GLY A 143 11.97 10.78 9.56
C GLY A 143 11.18 11.20 8.34
N ALA A 144 10.79 10.23 7.51
CA ALA A 144 10.05 10.46 6.30
C ALA A 144 8.53 10.63 6.48
N LEU A 145 7.98 10.08 7.54
CA LEU A 145 6.54 10.18 7.84
C LEU A 145 6.16 11.56 8.40
N ILE A 146 7.14 12.36 8.79
CA ILE A 146 6.95 13.54 9.65
C ILE A 146 7.03 14.85 8.87
N SER A 147 7.68 14.91 7.71
CA SER A 147 8.03 16.19 7.09
C SER A 147 6.84 17.09 6.70
N ASP A 148 5.60 16.60 6.83
CA ASP A 148 4.40 17.36 6.44
C ASP A 148 3.34 17.47 7.56
N GLY A 149 3.62 16.98 8.78
CA GLY A 149 2.62 17.03 9.88
C GLY A 149 1.37 16.18 9.62
N THR A 150 1.46 15.21 8.70
CA THR A 150 0.31 14.47 8.20
C THR A 150 0.17 13.10 8.85
N GLN A 151 -1.07 12.67 8.96
CA GLN A 151 -1.48 11.36 9.47
C GLN A 151 -0.81 10.24 8.65
N SER A 152 -0.51 9.12 9.30
CA SER A 152 0.06 7.90 8.68
C SER A 152 -0.84 7.26 7.61
N THR A 153 -2.13 7.54 7.69
CA THR A 153 -3.16 7.17 6.71
C THR A 153 -4.18 8.29 6.63
N LEU A 154 -4.73 8.55 5.44
CA LEU A 154 -5.76 9.59 5.25
C LEU A 154 -7.03 9.33 6.06
N LEU A 155 -7.45 8.08 6.10
CA LEU A 155 -8.54 7.62 6.93
C LEU A 155 -7.94 6.78 8.07
N ARG A 156 -8.12 7.22 9.33
CA ARG A 156 -7.59 6.50 10.50
C ARG A 156 -8.12 5.06 10.54
N PRO A 157 -7.28 4.06 10.88
CA PRO A 157 -7.70 2.66 10.94
C PRO A 157 -8.92 2.42 11.82
N ALA A 158 -9.10 3.17 12.90
CA ALA A 158 -10.32 3.12 13.73
C ALA A 158 -11.61 3.32 12.93
N LYS A 159 -11.58 4.17 11.91
CA LYS A 159 -12.71 4.45 11.01
C LYS A 159 -12.98 3.35 9.96
N TRP A 160 -12.12 2.32 9.89
CA TRP A 160 -12.32 1.21 8.95
C TRP A 160 -13.26 0.14 9.48
N LEU A 161 -13.46 0.13 10.79
CA LEU A 161 -14.38 -0.78 11.48
C LEU A 161 -15.82 -0.26 11.40
N ALA A 162 -16.78 -1.13 11.69
CA ALA A 162 -18.17 -0.71 11.81
C ALA A 162 -18.34 0.35 12.92
N PRO A 163 -19.27 1.28 12.81
CA PRO A 163 -19.39 2.44 13.71
C PRO A 163 -19.45 2.13 15.21
N ASP A 164 -20.05 0.99 15.57
CA ASP A 164 -20.22 0.57 16.97
C ASP A 164 -19.12 -0.39 17.47
N CYS A 165 -18.05 -0.58 16.69
CA CYS A 165 -16.97 -1.49 17.02
C CYS A 165 -15.76 -0.76 17.58
N HIS A 166 -15.25 -1.26 18.69
CA HIS A 166 -13.96 -0.81 19.23
C HIS A 166 -12.79 -1.48 18.50
N GLU A 167 -11.65 -0.80 18.46
CA GLU A 167 -10.41 -1.36 17.89
C GLU A 167 -10.00 -2.69 18.57
N ASP A 168 -10.35 -2.86 19.84
CA ASP A 168 -10.11 -4.08 20.60
C ASP A 168 -10.87 -5.29 20.06
N ASP A 169 -11.99 -5.07 19.37
CA ASP A 169 -12.82 -6.10 18.76
C ASP A 169 -12.44 -6.39 17.30
N ALA A 170 -11.46 -5.68 16.73
CA ALA A 170 -11.11 -5.78 15.32
C ALA A 170 -10.81 -7.23 14.89
N ALA A 171 -9.97 -7.94 15.64
CA ALA A 171 -9.63 -9.33 15.33
C ALA A 171 -10.88 -10.23 15.22
N ARG A 172 -11.80 -10.11 16.19
CA ARG A 172 -13.05 -10.85 16.21
C ARG A 172 -13.92 -10.50 15.00
N LEU A 173 -14.07 -9.21 14.68
CA LEU A 173 -14.88 -8.73 13.57
C LEU A 173 -14.40 -9.30 12.21
N PHE A 174 -13.09 -9.30 11.98
CA PHE A 174 -12.50 -9.88 10.77
C PHE A 174 -12.63 -11.43 10.73
N GLN A 175 -12.54 -12.11 11.87
CA GLN A 175 -12.70 -13.56 11.95
C GLN A 175 -14.16 -13.99 11.73
N GLU A 176 -15.13 -13.26 12.26
CA GLU A 176 -16.57 -13.51 12.07
C GLU A 176 -17.00 -13.42 10.60
N ALA A 177 -16.33 -12.64 9.79
CA ALA A 177 -16.59 -12.51 8.36
C ALA A 177 -16.32 -13.83 7.56
N LYS A 178 -15.55 -14.77 8.11
CA LYS A 178 -15.26 -16.13 7.56
C LYS A 178 -14.87 -16.16 6.08
N SER A 179 -14.25 -15.10 5.58
CA SER A 179 -13.84 -14.95 4.19
C SER A 179 -12.33 -14.83 4.08
N PRO A 180 -11.66 -15.56 3.16
CA PRO A 180 -10.24 -15.40 2.89
C PRO A 180 -9.88 -13.96 2.52
N ASP A 181 -10.76 -13.26 1.78
CA ASP A 181 -10.56 -11.85 1.44
C ASP A 181 -10.61 -10.94 2.67
N MET A 182 -11.51 -11.18 3.62
CA MET A 182 -11.57 -10.40 4.85
C MET A 182 -10.40 -10.71 5.78
N HIS A 183 -9.94 -11.95 5.84
CA HIS A 183 -8.70 -12.28 6.55
C HIS A 183 -7.49 -11.58 5.90
N ALA A 184 -7.44 -11.50 4.57
CA ALA A 184 -6.41 -10.75 3.86
C ALA A 184 -6.53 -9.23 4.09
N ASN A 185 -7.76 -8.67 4.16
CA ASN A 185 -8.01 -7.29 4.51
C ASN A 185 -7.60 -6.97 5.95
N TYR A 186 -7.68 -7.95 6.86
CA TYR A 186 -7.14 -7.80 8.21
C TYR A 186 -5.63 -7.54 8.22
N ALA A 187 -4.85 -8.17 7.33
CA ALA A 187 -3.44 -7.84 7.17
C ALA A 187 -3.22 -6.39 6.69
N VAL A 188 -4.11 -5.86 5.85
CA VAL A 188 -4.07 -4.42 5.45
C VAL A 188 -4.30 -3.53 6.67
N TYR A 189 -5.31 -3.85 7.48
CA TYR A 189 -5.62 -3.13 8.71
C TYR A 189 -4.45 -3.16 9.70
N LEU A 190 -3.87 -4.32 9.97
CA LEU A 190 -2.72 -4.46 10.87
C LEU A 190 -1.48 -3.71 10.34
N CYS A 191 -1.25 -3.72 9.03
CA CYS A 191 -0.19 -2.94 8.42
C CYS A 191 -0.42 -1.43 8.58
N ALA A 192 -1.66 -0.96 8.43
CA ALA A 192 -2.03 0.44 8.69
C ALA A 192 -1.82 0.82 10.16
N LYS A 193 -2.19 -0.04 11.10
CA LYS A 193 -1.92 0.14 12.53
C LYS A 193 -0.41 0.19 12.86
N ALA A 194 0.40 -0.62 12.16
CA ALA A 194 1.85 -0.56 12.29
C ALA A 194 2.40 0.79 11.78
N CYS A 195 1.91 1.29 10.64
CA CYS A 195 2.27 2.61 10.13
C CYS A 195 1.87 3.73 11.12
N GLU A 196 0.66 3.67 11.68
CA GLU A 196 0.16 4.62 12.68
C GLU A 196 1.06 4.63 13.92
N LEU A 197 1.37 3.47 14.49
CA LEU A 197 2.22 3.35 15.68
C LEU A 197 3.63 3.90 15.43
N VAL A 198 4.22 3.59 14.27
CA VAL A 198 5.55 4.10 13.87
C VAL A 198 5.52 5.61 13.69
N SER A 199 4.50 6.16 13.05
CA SER A 199 4.31 7.60 12.87
C SER A 199 4.18 8.31 14.22
N ASP A 200 3.28 7.85 15.10
CA ASP A 200 3.06 8.41 16.43
C ASP A 200 4.37 8.39 17.26
N ARG A 201 5.09 7.26 17.21
CA ARG A 201 6.36 7.14 17.93
C ARG A 201 7.41 8.12 17.44
N THR A 202 7.48 8.30 16.11
CA THR A 202 8.42 9.23 15.51
C THR A 202 8.08 10.68 15.86
N GLN A 203 6.81 11.06 15.75
CA GLN A 203 6.35 12.40 16.16
C GLN A 203 6.66 12.68 17.63
N PHE A 204 6.50 11.69 18.50
CA PHE A 204 6.86 11.84 19.93
C PHE A 204 8.37 12.02 20.10
N VAL A 205 9.19 11.16 19.48
CA VAL A 205 10.66 11.15 19.70
C VAL A 205 11.35 12.34 19.04
N GLU A 206 10.97 12.67 17.81
CA GLU A 206 11.70 13.66 16.99
C GLU A 206 11.09 15.06 17.08
N LEU A 207 9.76 15.17 17.19
CA LEU A 207 9.07 16.46 17.22
C LEU A 207 8.57 16.85 18.61
N GLY A 208 8.70 15.98 19.62
CA GLY A 208 8.20 16.24 20.97
C GLY A 208 6.69 16.34 21.08
N VAL A 209 5.95 15.84 20.07
CA VAL A 209 4.48 15.85 20.07
C VAL A 209 3.98 14.94 21.21
N GLN A 210 3.16 15.48 22.11
CA GLN A 210 2.56 14.68 23.18
C GLN A 210 1.48 13.76 22.60
N ASN A 211 1.73 12.45 22.68
CA ASN A 211 0.81 11.40 22.26
C ASN A 211 1.00 10.15 23.12
N ASP A 212 0.23 9.08 22.83
CA ASP A 212 0.25 7.83 23.61
C ASP A 212 1.48 6.95 23.32
N CYS A 213 2.54 7.47 22.70
CA CYS A 213 3.77 6.74 22.41
C CYS A 213 4.85 6.96 23.46
N THR A 214 4.47 6.97 24.74
CA THR A 214 5.36 7.14 25.89
C THR A 214 5.54 5.84 26.68
N GLY A 215 6.76 5.58 27.16
CA GLY A 215 7.05 4.54 28.17
C GLY A 215 6.26 3.24 27.99
N ASP A 216 5.54 2.86 29.03
CA ASP A 216 4.79 1.59 29.09
C ASP A 216 3.62 1.55 28.10
N THR A 217 2.97 2.69 27.82
CA THR A 217 1.87 2.76 26.86
C THR A 217 2.34 2.37 25.44
N PHE A 218 3.49 2.91 25.02
CA PHE A 218 4.09 2.52 23.75
C PHE A 218 4.44 1.02 23.70
N GLN A 219 5.04 0.49 24.79
CA GLN A 219 5.36 -0.93 24.87
C GLN A 219 4.11 -1.80 24.77
N HIS A 220 3.04 -1.42 25.44
CA HIS A 220 1.77 -2.15 25.40
C HIS A 220 1.14 -2.12 24.01
N ARG A 221 1.07 -0.94 23.36
CA ARG A 221 0.57 -0.80 21.96
C ARG A 221 1.40 -1.64 20.99
N TRP A 222 2.73 -1.60 21.14
CA TRP A 222 3.64 -2.36 20.29
C TRP A 222 3.45 -3.87 20.48
N SER A 223 3.43 -4.34 21.74
CA SER A 223 3.27 -5.78 22.06
C SER A 223 1.98 -6.33 21.53
N ARG A 224 0.88 -5.62 21.76
CA ARG A 224 -0.44 -6.03 21.30
C ARG A 224 -0.47 -6.17 19.78
N LEU A 225 0.01 -5.16 19.05
CA LEU A 225 0.04 -5.21 17.59
C LEU A 225 0.96 -6.32 17.06
N TRP A 226 2.07 -6.59 17.74
CA TRP A 226 2.93 -7.71 17.40
C TRP A 226 2.21 -9.06 17.63
N GLU A 227 1.49 -9.21 18.72
CA GLU A 227 0.69 -10.40 19.00
C GLU A 227 -0.42 -10.60 17.98
N ASP A 228 -1.14 -9.55 17.62
CA ASP A 228 -2.17 -9.58 16.56
C ASP A 228 -1.59 -10.05 15.21
N LEU A 229 -0.38 -9.58 14.85
CA LEU A 229 0.30 -10.02 13.64
C LEU A 229 0.72 -11.50 13.71
N GLN A 230 1.21 -11.98 14.87
CA GLN A 230 1.53 -13.41 15.03
C GLN A 230 0.26 -14.26 14.95
N GLN A 231 -0.82 -13.82 15.57
CA GLN A 231 -2.10 -14.52 15.52
C GLN A 231 -2.65 -14.55 14.08
N TRP A 232 -2.53 -13.42 13.34
CA TRP A 232 -2.94 -13.37 11.94
C TRP A 232 -2.26 -14.44 11.10
N VAL A 233 -0.94 -14.61 11.25
CA VAL A 233 -0.17 -15.58 10.46
C VAL A 233 -0.47 -17.02 10.86
N GLU A 234 -0.81 -17.27 12.11
CA GLU A 234 -1.20 -18.60 12.62
C GLU A 234 -2.60 -18.99 12.17
N ASP A 235 -3.55 -18.06 12.17
CA ASP A 235 -4.96 -18.29 11.84
C ASP A 235 -5.27 -18.22 10.34
N ARG A 236 -4.25 -18.13 9.48
CA ARG A 236 -4.49 -18.04 8.01
C ARG A 236 -5.30 -19.21 7.50
N PRO A 237 -6.40 -18.98 6.76
CA PRO A 237 -7.10 -20.05 6.06
C PRO A 237 -6.19 -20.68 4.98
N SER A 238 -6.53 -21.89 4.57
CA SER A 238 -5.74 -22.68 3.61
C SER A 238 -5.42 -21.94 2.32
N GLU A 239 -6.34 -21.10 1.85
CA GLU A 239 -6.22 -20.29 0.65
C GLU A 239 -5.09 -19.23 0.74
N LEU A 240 -4.73 -18.81 1.96
CA LEU A 240 -3.68 -17.82 2.21
C LEU A 240 -2.33 -18.46 2.60
N LEU A 241 -2.25 -19.78 2.64
CA LEU A 241 -0.99 -20.49 2.88
C LEU A 241 -0.17 -20.62 1.60
N PRO A 242 1.17 -20.62 1.69
CA PRO A 242 2.01 -20.91 0.53
C PRO A 242 1.86 -22.38 0.11
N VAL A 243 1.68 -22.60 -1.19
CA VAL A 243 1.61 -23.97 -1.77
C VAL A 243 2.99 -24.61 -1.80
N HIS A 244 4.01 -23.79 -2.02
CA HIS A 244 5.39 -24.24 -2.10
C HIS A 244 6.34 -23.19 -1.57
N THR A 245 7.34 -23.63 -0.82
CA THR A 245 8.42 -22.78 -0.33
C THR A 245 9.75 -23.51 -0.47
N THR A 246 10.68 -22.92 -1.23
CA THR A 246 12.04 -23.45 -1.42
C THR A 246 13.08 -22.39 -1.08
N ALA A 247 14.11 -22.81 -0.38
CA ALA A 247 15.26 -21.95 -0.10
C ALA A 247 16.10 -21.78 -1.37
N THR A 248 16.05 -20.63 -2.00
CA THR A 248 16.84 -20.25 -3.17
C THR A 248 17.62 -18.97 -2.88
N LYS A 249 18.66 -18.71 -3.69
CA LYS A 249 19.47 -17.47 -3.61
C LYS A 249 19.17 -16.58 -4.81
N PRO A 250 19.12 -15.24 -4.63
CA PRO A 250 19.32 -14.52 -3.37
C PRO A 250 18.09 -14.53 -2.46
N PHE A 251 16.89 -14.84 -2.98
CA PHE A 251 15.63 -14.83 -2.25
C PHE A 251 14.93 -16.19 -2.29
N PRO A 252 14.16 -16.58 -1.25
CA PRO A 252 13.41 -17.82 -1.26
C PRO A 252 12.33 -17.79 -2.34
N HIS A 253 11.99 -18.93 -2.91
CA HIS A 253 10.85 -19.06 -3.82
C HIS A 253 9.62 -19.43 -2.99
N ILE A 254 8.61 -18.55 -2.97
CA ILE A 254 7.38 -18.72 -2.16
C ILE A 254 6.19 -18.54 -3.08
N LEU A 255 5.53 -19.65 -3.41
CA LEU A 255 4.41 -19.69 -4.36
C LEU A 255 3.06 -19.74 -3.63
N PHE A 256 2.14 -18.90 -4.07
CA PHE A 256 0.74 -18.88 -3.66
C PHE A 256 -0.18 -19.12 -4.85
N LEU A 257 -1.34 -19.71 -4.62
CA LEU A 257 -2.37 -19.87 -5.65
C LEU A 257 -3.37 -18.72 -5.66
N HIS A 258 -3.67 -18.19 -4.48
CA HIS A 258 -4.69 -17.16 -4.34
C HIS A 258 -4.06 -15.76 -4.33
N TRP A 259 -4.65 -14.84 -5.10
CA TRP A 259 -4.12 -13.46 -5.22
C TRP A 259 -4.13 -12.70 -3.88
N ALA A 260 -5.16 -12.94 -3.04
CA ALA A 260 -5.22 -12.33 -1.71
C ALA A 260 -4.04 -12.78 -0.82
N ALA A 261 -3.59 -14.02 -0.96
CA ALA A 261 -2.44 -14.56 -0.24
C ALA A 261 -1.14 -13.82 -0.58
N ILE A 262 -0.93 -13.49 -1.86
CA ILE A 262 0.29 -12.80 -2.32
C ILE A 262 0.45 -11.48 -1.57
N SER A 263 -0.52 -10.58 -1.70
CA SER A 263 -0.41 -9.23 -1.14
C SER A 263 -0.56 -9.19 0.38
N SER A 264 -1.43 -10.01 0.99
CA SER A 264 -1.60 -10.02 2.44
C SER A 264 -0.35 -10.51 3.17
N ASN A 265 0.31 -11.55 2.64
CA ASN A 265 1.58 -12.02 3.22
C ASN A 265 2.70 -11.00 3.04
N GLN A 266 2.75 -10.26 1.91
CA GLN A 266 3.70 -9.15 1.75
C GLN A 266 3.45 -8.04 2.80
N LEU A 267 2.20 -7.66 3.04
CA LEU A 267 1.83 -6.64 4.03
C LEU A 267 2.11 -7.10 5.45
N TYR A 268 1.85 -8.38 5.78
CA TYR A 268 2.26 -8.97 7.06
C TYR A 268 3.78 -8.81 7.28
N HIS A 269 4.59 -9.22 6.32
CA HIS A 269 6.04 -9.08 6.44
C HIS A 269 6.49 -7.62 6.52
N THR A 270 5.81 -6.73 5.83
CA THR A 270 6.05 -5.28 5.89
C THR A 270 5.78 -4.73 7.29
N ALA A 271 4.63 -5.06 7.87
CA ALA A 271 4.27 -4.66 9.24
C ALA A 271 5.27 -5.20 10.26
N CYS A 272 5.71 -6.45 10.12
CA CYS A 272 6.76 -7.02 10.98
C CYS A 272 8.08 -6.23 10.87
N ILE A 273 8.52 -5.83 9.66
CA ILE A 273 9.73 -5.01 9.49
C ILE A 273 9.57 -3.67 10.21
N LEU A 274 8.44 -3.00 10.05
CA LEU A 274 8.17 -1.71 10.70
C LEU A 274 8.23 -1.81 12.23
N LEU A 275 7.58 -2.82 12.79
CA LEU A 275 7.58 -3.04 14.24
C LEU A 275 8.96 -3.43 14.76
N LEU A 276 9.68 -4.31 14.08
CA LEU A 276 11.03 -4.71 14.49
C LEU A 276 12.01 -3.53 14.49
N ASN A 277 11.90 -2.61 13.54
CA ASN A 277 12.74 -1.42 13.50
C ASN A 277 12.43 -0.41 14.62
N THR A 278 11.22 -0.45 15.18
CA THR A 278 10.81 0.44 16.30
C THR A 278 10.67 -0.29 17.63
N MET A 279 11.15 -1.54 17.71
CA MET A 279 11.00 -2.37 18.91
C MET A 279 11.64 -1.71 20.13
N PRO A 280 10.91 -1.60 21.27
CA PRO A 280 11.47 -1.09 22.49
C PRO A 280 12.67 -1.92 22.98
N LYS A 281 13.75 -1.26 23.38
CA LYS A 281 15.01 -1.95 23.80
C LYS A 281 14.83 -2.92 24.97
N THR A 282 13.82 -2.69 25.79
CA THR A 282 13.48 -3.52 26.96
C THR A 282 12.65 -4.76 26.62
N MET A 283 12.11 -4.80 25.38
CA MET A 283 11.22 -5.86 24.93
C MET A 283 11.99 -7.13 24.55
N LYS A 284 11.42 -8.28 24.89
CA LYS A 284 11.88 -9.58 24.43
C LYS A 284 10.72 -10.27 23.69
N LEU A 285 10.98 -10.74 22.51
CA LEU A 285 10.01 -11.52 21.75
C LEU A 285 9.82 -12.91 22.37
N ARG A 286 8.63 -13.49 22.15
CA ARG A 286 8.38 -14.87 22.54
C ARG A 286 9.34 -15.83 21.85
N PRO A 287 9.78 -16.94 22.52
CA PRO A 287 10.57 -17.99 21.86
C PRO A 287 9.85 -18.49 20.60
N GLY A 288 10.58 -18.61 19.50
CA GLY A 288 10.04 -19.01 18.21
C GLY A 288 9.57 -17.87 17.31
N SER A 289 9.40 -16.64 17.83
CA SER A 289 9.12 -15.48 16.99
C SER A 289 10.34 -15.09 16.15
N ILE A 290 10.09 -14.70 14.90
CA ILE A 290 11.15 -14.31 13.97
C ILE A 290 11.49 -12.83 14.16
N ALA A 291 12.61 -12.57 14.84
CA ALA A 291 13.09 -11.22 15.17
C ALA A 291 13.96 -10.56 14.08
N SER A 292 14.01 -11.11 12.88
CA SER A 292 14.89 -10.62 11.82
C SER A 292 14.12 -9.86 10.75
N ALA A 293 14.25 -8.54 10.73
CA ALA A 293 13.70 -7.70 9.67
C ALA A 293 14.23 -8.14 8.28
N LEU A 294 15.51 -8.54 8.19
CA LEU A 294 16.09 -9.04 6.95
C LEU A 294 15.44 -10.35 6.47
N TRP A 295 15.06 -11.24 7.39
CA TRP A 295 14.33 -12.46 7.04
C TRP A 295 12.95 -12.12 6.42
N HIS A 296 12.21 -11.18 7.02
CA HIS A 296 10.95 -10.71 6.46
C HIS A 296 11.13 -10.03 5.10
N ALA A 297 12.18 -9.21 4.95
CA ALA A 297 12.50 -8.56 3.69
C ALA A 297 12.78 -9.55 2.55
N ARG A 298 13.53 -10.61 2.83
CA ARG A 298 13.81 -11.68 1.84
C ARG A 298 12.55 -12.40 1.40
N ARG A 299 11.57 -12.58 2.29
CA ARG A 299 10.29 -13.20 1.94
C ARG A 299 9.45 -12.29 1.05
N ILE A 300 9.41 -10.97 1.30
CA ILE A 300 8.73 -10.01 0.40
C ILE A 300 9.28 -10.13 -1.02
N CYS A 301 10.60 -10.12 -1.17
CA CYS A 301 11.22 -10.26 -2.49
C CYS A 301 10.94 -11.62 -3.13
N GLY A 302 10.99 -12.69 -2.33
CA GLY A 302 10.69 -14.04 -2.79
C GLY A 302 9.25 -14.23 -3.24
N ILE A 303 8.30 -13.65 -2.53
CA ILE A 303 6.88 -13.62 -2.91
C ILE A 303 6.71 -12.86 -4.22
N SER A 304 7.33 -11.69 -4.36
CA SER A 304 7.23 -10.87 -5.58
C SER A 304 7.78 -11.58 -6.83
N LEU A 305 8.86 -12.34 -6.68
CA LEU A 305 9.46 -13.10 -7.78
C LEU A 305 8.64 -14.31 -8.21
N ALA A 306 8.08 -15.04 -7.24
CA ALA A 306 7.41 -16.30 -7.48
C ALA A 306 5.98 -16.13 -8.00
N ASN A 307 5.36 -14.95 -7.83
CA ASN A 307 3.94 -14.74 -8.08
C ASN A 307 3.69 -13.55 -9.03
N PRO A 308 3.90 -13.70 -10.35
CA PRO A 308 3.74 -12.63 -11.33
C PRO A 308 2.26 -12.32 -11.66
N HIS A 309 1.40 -12.22 -10.66
CA HIS A 309 -0.01 -11.91 -10.84
C HIS A 309 -0.21 -10.40 -10.99
N GLN A 310 -0.67 -9.94 -12.17
CA GLN A 310 -0.78 -8.52 -12.51
C GLN A 310 -1.55 -7.68 -11.48
N GLY A 311 -2.65 -8.21 -10.93
CA GLY A 311 -3.44 -7.54 -9.89
C GLY A 311 -2.74 -7.36 -8.54
N CYS A 312 -1.61 -8.06 -8.31
CA CYS A 312 -0.84 -7.98 -7.07
C CYS A 312 0.46 -7.19 -7.22
N LEU A 313 0.94 -7.02 -8.47
CA LEU A 313 2.24 -6.38 -8.74
C LEU A 313 2.30 -4.95 -8.22
N ASN A 314 1.25 -4.15 -8.38
CA ASN A 314 1.21 -2.78 -7.88
C ASN A 314 1.31 -2.72 -6.35
N ASN A 315 0.69 -3.68 -5.66
CA ASN A 315 0.73 -3.76 -4.20
C ASN A 315 2.13 -4.11 -3.68
N ALA A 316 2.99 -4.72 -4.51
CA ALA A 316 4.34 -5.11 -4.12
C ALA A 316 5.34 -3.93 -4.11
N ILE A 317 5.04 -2.80 -4.75
CA ILE A 317 5.99 -1.68 -4.93
C ILE A 317 6.52 -1.17 -3.58
N GLN A 318 5.63 -0.88 -2.64
CA GLN A 318 6.03 -0.36 -1.33
C GLN A 318 6.68 -1.42 -0.43
N PRO A 319 6.12 -2.63 -0.30
CA PRO A 319 6.82 -3.74 0.36
C PRO A 319 8.23 -3.97 -0.16
N LEU A 320 8.43 -3.95 -1.49
CA LEU A 320 9.75 -4.09 -2.12
C LEU A 320 10.69 -2.94 -1.78
N TRP A 321 10.19 -1.71 -1.73
CA TRP A 321 10.99 -0.57 -1.36
C TRP A 321 11.44 -0.64 0.11
N ILE A 322 10.55 -1.00 1.04
CA ILE A 322 10.89 -1.17 2.45
C ILE A 322 11.90 -2.30 2.63
N ALA A 323 11.64 -3.45 2.01
CA ALA A 323 12.53 -4.60 2.05
C ALA A 323 13.89 -4.27 1.42
N GLY A 324 13.89 -3.58 0.28
CA GLY A 324 15.08 -3.21 -0.50
C GLY A 324 16.10 -2.43 0.30
N ARG A 325 15.66 -1.56 1.18
CA ARG A 325 16.55 -0.74 2.03
C ARG A 325 17.37 -1.54 3.04
N LEU A 326 16.97 -2.77 3.34
CA LEU A 326 17.65 -3.64 4.31
C LEU A 326 18.77 -4.49 3.68
N PHE A 327 18.90 -4.47 2.36
CA PHE A 327 19.92 -5.25 1.67
C PHE A 327 21.20 -4.43 1.44
N SER A 328 22.33 -5.13 1.45
CA SER A 328 23.65 -4.54 1.24
C SER A 328 24.43 -5.14 0.08
N HIS A 329 23.96 -6.26 -0.48
CA HIS A 329 24.67 -6.95 -1.53
C HIS A 329 24.17 -6.57 -2.93
N VAL A 330 25.09 -6.27 -3.84
CA VAL A 330 24.78 -5.79 -5.20
C VAL A 330 23.88 -6.75 -5.99
N SER A 331 24.03 -8.08 -5.80
CA SER A 331 23.18 -9.06 -6.48
C SER A 331 21.72 -9.01 -6.02
N GLU A 332 21.47 -8.69 -4.75
CA GLU A 332 20.12 -8.50 -4.21
C GLU A 332 19.49 -7.20 -4.77
N HIS A 333 20.30 -6.12 -4.82
CA HIS A 333 19.89 -4.84 -5.41
C HIS A 333 19.47 -4.98 -6.88
N ALA A 334 20.29 -5.67 -7.69
CA ALA A 334 19.99 -5.89 -9.10
C ALA A 334 18.66 -6.62 -9.33
N VAL A 335 18.38 -7.64 -8.50
CA VAL A 335 17.10 -8.37 -8.58
C VAL A 335 15.92 -7.47 -8.23
N ILE A 336 16.02 -6.64 -7.18
CA ILE A 336 14.94 -5.74 -6.76
C ILE A 336 14.67 -4.69 -7.84
N ILE A 337 15.71 -4.09 -8.42
CA ILE A 337 15.57 -3.14 -9.55
C ILE A 337 14.84 -3.80 -10.71
N ASN A 338 15.20 -5.03 -11.06
CA ASN A 338 14.54 -5.75 -12.15
C ASN A 338 13.08 -6.05 -11.85
N ILE A 339 12.72 -6.39 -10.60
CA ILE A 339 11.31 -6.59 -10.22
C ILE A 339 10.53 -5.28 -10.38
N ILE A 340 11.05 -4.15 -9.89
CA ILE A 340 10.39 -2.84 -9.99
C ILE A 340 10.17 -2.43 -11.45
N ARG A 341 11.20 -2.59 -12.30
CA ARG A 341 11.09 -2.34 -13.75
C ARG A 341 10.05 -3.22 -14.42
N LYS A 342 10.02 -4.50 -14.06
CA LYS A 342 9.02 -5.45 -14.55
C LYS A 342 7.60 -5.04 -14.15
N ILE A 343 7.39 -4.62 -12.90
CA ILE A 343 6.09 -4.13 -12.43
C ILE A 343 5.61 -2.97 -13.32
N GLU A 344 6.44 -1.96 -13.55
CA GLU A 344 6.07 -0.82 -14.39
C GLU A 344 5.76 -1.23 -15.82
N ALA A 345 6.59 -2.08 -16.42
CA ALA A 345 6.40 -2.56 -17.80
C ALA A 345 5.11 -3.38 -17.95
N GLU A 346 4.77 -4.25 -17.01
CA GLU A 346 3.61 -5.12 -17.09
C GLU A 346 2.29 -4.43 -16.73
N THR A 347 2.33 -3.46 -15.81
CA THR A 347 1.12 -2.84 -15.26
C THR A 347 0.84 -1.43 -15.78
N GLY A 348 1.86 -0.75 -16.33
CA GLY A 348 1.82 0.68 -16.64
C GLY A 348 1.84 1.58 -15.40
N TRP A 349 1.96 1.02 -14.20
CA TRP A 349 2.01 1.78 -12.95
C TRP A 349 3.40 2.34 -12.71
N GLY A 350 3.52 3.65 -12.51
CA GLY A 350 4.80 4.31 -12.27
C GLY A 350 5.50 3.82 -11.00
N ALA A 351 6.54 3.02 -11.15
CA ALA A 351 7.29 2.42 -10.03
C ALA A 351 8.79 2.77 -10.07
N CYS A 352 9.33 3.09 -11.23
CA CYS A 352 10.78 3.27 -11.44
C CYS A 352 11.36 4.46 -10.65
N TRP A 353 10.56 5.42 -10.20
CA TRP A 353 11.03 6.48 -9.32
C TRP A 353 11.55 5.95 -7.97
N ARG A 354 11.02 4.81 -7.49
CA ARG A 354 11.50 4.13 -6.28
C ARG A 354 12.91 3.55 -6.43
N ILE A 355 13.36 3.32 -7.65
CA ILE A 355 14.73 2.83 -7.90
C ILE A 355 15.75 3.88 -7.44
N ARG A 356 15.49 5.16 -7.74
CA ARG A 356 16.38 6.24 -7.30
C ARG A 356 16.46 6.35 -5.78
N ASP A 357 15.33 6.21 -5.10
CA ASP A 357 15.28 6.19 -3.64
C ASP A 357 16.10 5.03 -3.05
N LEU A 358 16.03 3.86 -3.66
CA LEU A 358 16.81 2.68 -3.24
C LEU A 358 18.30 2.86 -3.53
N GLU A 359 18.66 3.33 -4.72
CA GLU A 359 20.05 3.61 -5.10
C GLU A 359 20.70 4.60 -4.12
N GLN A 360 19.95 5.62 -3.72
CA GLN A 360 20.40 6.59 -2.71
C GLN A 360 20.57 5.92 -1.33
N ALA A 361 19.61 5.10 -0.89
CA ALA A 361 19.68 4.36 0.37
C ALA A 361 20.85 3.35 0.41
N TRP A 362 21.26 2.82 -0.75
CA TRP A 362 22.42 1.92 -0.89
C TRP A 362 23.75 2.66 -1.03
N GLY A 363 23.75 4.00 -1.03
CA GLY A 363 24.95 4.81 -1.18
C GLY A 363 25.52 4.82 -2.61
N TYR A 364 24.72 4.44 -3.61
CA TYR A 364 25.10 4.61 -5.00
C TYR A 364 25.10 6.10 -5.33
N GLN A 365 26.29 6.71 -5.31
CA GLN A 365 26.43 8.12 -5.66
C GLN A 365 25.87 8.35 -7.06
N VAL A 366 25.23 9.51 -7.23
CA VAL A 366 24.76 10.05 -8.52
C VAL A 366 25.96 10.43 -9.41
N ALA A 367 26.88 9.49 -9.60
CA ALA A 367 28.04 9.63 -10.49
C ALA A 367 27.69 9.74 -11.98
N ARG A 368 26.37 9.75 -12.32
CA ARG A 368 25.91 9.78 -13.73
C ARG A 368 25.42 11.13 -14.24
N LEU A 369 25.35 12.16 -13.42
CA LEU A 369 24.91 13.50 -13.88
C LEU A 369 26.06 14.44 -14.25
N GLU A 370 27.30 14.13 -13.88
CA GLU A 370 28.47 14.97 -14.24
C GLU A 370 29.12 14.61 -15.59
N GLN A 371 28.81 13.46 -16.18
CA GLN A 371 29.35 13.05 -17.48
C GLN A 371 28.54 13.50 -18.70
N ALA A 372 27.44 14.21 -18.52
CA ALA A 372 26.57 14.67 -19.60
C ALA A 372 26.59 16.17 -19.85
N SER A 373 27.56 16.92 -19.34
CA SER A 373 27.77 18.29 -19.74
C SER A 373 28.87 18.34 -20.84
N PRO A 374 28.51 18.56 -22.11
CA PRO A 374 29.54 18.85 -23.10
C PRO A 374 30.18 20.20 -22.75
N VAL A 375 31.48 20.16 -22.45
CA VAL A 375 32.32 21.35 -22.42
C VAL A 375 32.10 22.11 -23.73
N ARG A 376 31.44 23.26 -23.69
CA ARG A 376 31.46 24.22 -24.76
C ARG A 376 32.79 24.96 -24.63
N GLY A 377 33.71 24.63 -25.53
CA GLY A 377 34.81 25.49 -25.92
C GLY A 377 34.32 26.57 -26.87
#